data_309674843537da87e56db58e31ea0972
#
_entry.id   309674843537da87e56db58e31ea0972
#
_cell.length_a   1.000
_cell.length_b   1.000
_cell.length_c   1.000
_cell.angle_alpha   90.00
_cell.angle_beta   90.00
_cell.angle_gamma   90.00
#
_symmetry.space_group_name_H-M   'P 1'
#
loop_
_entity.id
_entity.type
_entity.pdbx_description
1 polymer ?
#
loop_
_entity_poly.entity_id
_entity_poly.type
_entity_poly.pdbx_seq_one_letter_code
_entity_poly.pdbx_strand_id
1 'polypeptide(L)'
;MIFSISSVFITLCVSLLLIALFSFILTHEKSYRLFRSDLLFILALITCLRLFFPFEFQFTKTIVLPPIMNPLIDILNLEIFGQIKLLNILLIIWGIGIIVGLGIYIHNVLTVNKAENRILKNSKRIKMSELLNDFASPDYDVYISDSVPSPMVLGFKKCILIPDISFTKEELFNILKHEAQHLRQNDILLKQVISILVILYWWFPPIYFLRKNINFYIEVRADEKVTDQLDSSSTLDYAQTLLNVQKKLQNTKSVFSNSLSPYLIGESNSILSYRINYLLNKQFKKKTNKLLLGLLFILPILTNSIIFESYFSDTVITEGTLSEEELIDIGYLIQQNDGTYLFCIGNEKYPIQDPTDLIKSGIHVIKE
;
A
#
# COMPACT_ATOMS: atom_id res chain seq x y z
N MET A 1 1.73 5.64 -19.79
CA MET A 1 2.17 5.17 -18.46
C MET A 1 3.47 4.42 -18.65
N ILE A 2 4.53 4.88 -18.03
CA ILE A 2 5.87 4.31 -18.14
C ILE A 2 6.25 3.80 -16.75
N PHE A 3 6.87 2.64 -16.70
CA PHE A 3 7.43 2.06 -15.49
C PHE A 3 8.94 2.27 -15.53
N SER A 4 9.47 3.06 -14.61
CA SER A 4 10.90 3.37 -14.53
C SER A 4 11.45 3.14 -13.12
N ILE A 5 12.77 3.06 -12.98
CA ILE A 5 13.42 3.00 -11.67
C ILE A 5 13.08 4.25 -10.85
N SER A 6 13.01 5.39 -11.51
CA SER A 6 12.65 6.69 -10.92
C SER A 6 11.24 6.66 -10.34
N SER A 7 10.27 6.08 -11.06
CA SER A 7 8.88 5.97 -10.59
C SER A 7 8.74 5.03 -9.38
N VAL A 8 9.50 3.94 -9.34
CA VAL A 8 9.57 3.05 -8.18
C VAL A 8 10.19 3.75 -6.98
N PHE A 9 11.32 4.43 -7.18
CA PHE A 9 12.01 5.16 -6.12
C PHE A 9 11.10 6.19 -5.45
N ILE A 10 10.45 7.07 -6.22
CA ILE A 10 9.55 8.08 -5.67
C ILE A 10 8.33 7.45 -5.00
N THR A 11 7.81 6.34 -5.55
CA THR A 11 6.71 5.58 -4.94
C THR A 11 7.09 5.05 -3.57
N LEU A 12 8.28 4.50 -3.40
CA LEU A 12 8.78 4.01 -2.11
C LEU A 12 8.96 5.14 -1.11
N CYS A 13 9.56 6.27 -1.53
CA CYS A 13 9.76 7.44 -0.67
C CYS A 13 8.42 8.02 -0.19
N VAL A 14 7.47 8.22 -1.10
CA VAL A 14 6.14 8.74 -0.78
C VAL A 14 5.37 7.77 0.10
N SER A 15 5.40 6.47 -0.22
CA SER A 15 4.71 5.45 0.59
C SER A 15 5.30 5.36 1.98
N LEU A 16 6.62 5.48 2.15
CA LEU A 16 7.27 5.54 3.45
C LEU A 16 6.76 6.71 4.28
N LEU A 17 6.68 7.92 3.68
CA LEU A 17 6.15 9.11 4.35
C LEU A 17 4.67 8.96 4.73
N LEU A 18 3.85 8.40 3.83
CA LEU A 18 2.43 8.15 4.10
C LEU A 18 2.23 7.11 5.20
N ILE A 19 3.01 6.03 5.21
CA ILE A 19 2.96 5.00 6.25
C ILE A 19 3.42 5.57 7.59
N ALA A 20 4.50 6.37 7.60
CA ALA A 20 4.97 7.05 8.79
C ALA A 20 3.93 8.01 9.36
N LEU A 21 3.29 8.82 8.49
CA LEU A 21 2.20 9.72 8.87
C LEU A 21 1.01 8.94 9.44
N PHE A 22 0.60 7.86 8.79
CA PHE A 22 -0.49 6.99 9.25
C PHE A 22 -0.17 6.39 10.63
N SER A 23 1.04 5.86 10.80
CA SER A 23 1.50 5.33 12.07
C SER A 23 1.55 6.39 13.16
N PHE A 24 2.05 7.59 12.85
CA PHE A 24 2.11 8.72 13.78
C PHE A 24 0.71 9.12 14.25
N ILE A 25 -0.25 9.24 13.33
CA ILE A 25 -1.63 9.58 13.68
C ILE A 25 -2.22 8.51 14.59
N LEU A 26 -2.00 7.22 14.33
CA LEU A 26 -2.51 6.12 15.13
C LEU A 26 -1.86 6.01 16.52
N THR A 27 -0.61 6.42 16.69
CA THR A 27 0.12 6.25 17.95
C THR A 27 0.01 7.44 18.89
N HIS A 28 -0.31 8.64 18.38
CA HIS A 28 -0.37 9.86 19.19
C HIS A 28 -1.80 10.18 19.63
N GLU A 29 -2.07 10.08 20.94
CA GLU A 29 -3.39 10.35 21.52
C GLU A 29 -3.97 11.72 21.16
N LYS A 30 -3.15 12.77 21.07
CA LYS A 30 -3.58 14.11 20.65
C LYS A 30 -4.05 14.17 19.21
N SER A 31 -3.55 13.29 18.36
CA SER A 31 -3.88 13.27 16.93
C SER A 31 -5.28 12.72 16.67
N TYR A 32 -5.82 11.86 17.55
CA TYR A 32 -7.21 11.38 17.45
C TYR A 32 -8.25 12.50 17.54
N ARG A 33 -7.93 13.57 18.23
CA ARG A 33 -8.82 14.73 18.33
C ARG A 33 -8.93 15.50 17.03
N LEU A 34 -7.97 15.29 16.12
CA LEU A 34 -7.88 15.99 14.84
C LEU A 34 -8.45 15.17 13.67
N PHE A 35 -8.36 13.83 13.74
CA PHE A 35 -8.63 12.96 12.61
C PHE A 35 -9.76 11.96 12.92
N ARG A 36 -10.78 11.95 12.07
CA ARG A 36 -11.82 10.91 12.06
C ARG A 36 -11.30 9.65 11.39
N SER A 37 -11.98 8.52 11.65
CA SER A 37 -11.70 7.25 10.98
C SER A 37 -11.78 7.34 9.45
N ASP A 38 -12.66 8.20 8.91
CA ASP A 38 -12.79 8.45 7.47
C ASP A 38 -11.48 8.94 6.83
N LEU A 39 -10.75 9.83 7.54
CA LEU A 39 -9.46 10.34 7.08
C LEU A 39 -8.39 9.24 7.06
N LEU A 40 -8.36 8.41 8.07
CA LEU A 40 -7.45 7.26 8.16
C LEU A 40 -7.71 6.27 7.02
N PHE A 41 -8.98 6.05 6.68
CA PHE A 41 -9.34 5.21 5.54
C PHE A 41 -8.83 5.79 4.22
N ILE A 42 -9.02 7.09 4.00
CA ILE A 42 -8.52 7.77 2.79
C ILE A 42 -7.00 7.68 2.72
N LEU A 43 -6.29 7.91 3.83
CA LEU A 43 -4.83 7.82 3.87
C LEU A 43 -4.34 6.39 3.57
N ALA A 44 -4.99 5.37 4.14
CA ALA A 44 -4.71 3.98 3.83
C ALA A 44 -4.97 3.65 2.36
N LEU A 45 -6.11 4.10 1.82
CA LEU A 45 -6.48 3.90 0.42
C LEU A 45 -5.48 4.55 -0.54
N ILE A 46 -5.08 5.81 -0.28
CA ILE A 46 -4.08 6.53 -1.07
C ILE A 46 -2.75 5.78 -1.06
N THR A 47 -2.31 5.31 0.11
CA THR A 47 -1.05 4.57 0.23
C THR A 47 -1.11 3.26 -0.56
N CYS A 48 -2.22 2.53 -0.47
CA CYS A 48 -2.42 1.31 -1.26
C CYS A 48 -2.43 1.58 -2.76
N LEU A 49 -3.17 2.60 -3.21
CA LEU A 49 -3.24 2.98 -4.62
C LEU A 49 -1.85 3.37 -5.15
N ARG A 50 -1.08 4.13 -4.36
CA ARG A 50 0.28 4.53 -4.75
C ARG A 50 1.20 3.32 -4.92
N LEU A 51 1.10 2.34 -4.04
CA LEU A 51 1.88 1.10 -4.12
C LEU A 51 1.43 0.18 -5.28
N PHE A 52 0.13 0.16 -5.62
CA PHE A 52 -0.34 -0.63 -6.77
C PHE A 52 0.01 0.00 -8.12
N PHE A 53 0.12 1.33 -8.18
CA PHE A 53 0.33 2.07 -9.42
C PHE A 53 1.60 2.93 -9.36
N PRO A 54 2.81 2.32 -9.36
CA PRO A 54 4.09 3.02 -9.38
C PRO A 54 4.44 3.49 -10.80
N PHE A 55 3.47 4.11 -11.51
CA PHE A 55 3.63 4.53 -12.91
C PHE A 55 3.79 6.04 -13.02
N GLU A 56 4.47 6.45 -14.09
CA GLU A 56 4.54 7.83 -14.54
C GLU A 56 3.35 8.14 -15.45
N PHE A 57 2.79 9.33 -15.26
CA PHE A 57 1.74 9.87 -16.12
C PHE A 57 2.34 10.80 -17.16
N GLN A 58 1.62 11.07 -18.24
CA GLN A 58 2.08 11.96 -19.31
C GLN A 58 2.32 13.42 -18.85
N PHE A 59 1.70 13.83 -17.75
CA PHE A 59 1.87 15.16 -17.15
C PHE A 59 2.99 15.23 -16.11
N THR A 60 3.71 14.13 -15.86
CA THR A 60 4.80 14.09 -14.88
C THR A 60 5.97 14.92 -15.37
N LYS A 61 6.43 15.84 -14.52
CA LYS A 61 7.63 16.66 -14.78
C LYS A 61 8.85 15.96 -14.21
N THR A 62 9.87 15.84 -15.03
CA THR A 62 11.16 15.32 -14.65
C THR A 62 11.98 16.41 -13.96
N ILE A 63 12.52 16.11 -12.80
CA ILE A 63 13.52 16.92 -12.10
C ILE A 63 14.80 16.10 -12.07
N VAL A 64 15.84 16.66 -12.66
CA VAL A 64 17.17 16.04 -12.67
C VAL A 64 17.79 16.19 -11.29
N LEU A 65 18.09 15.06 -10.62
CA LEU A 65 18.68 15.03 -9.27
C LEU A 65 19.95 14.13 -9.25
N PRO A 66 21.05 14.56 -9.88
CA PRO A 66 22.25 13.76 -10.05
C PRO A 66 22.84 13.21 -8.74
N PRO A 67 22.91 13.99 -7.62
CA PRO A 67 23.57 13.52 -6.41
C PRO A 67 22.97 12.25 -5.79
N ILE A 68 21.68 11.98 -6.07
CA ILE A 68 20.98 10.81 -5.53
C ILE A 68 20.75 9.76 -6.62
N MET A 69 20.29 10.19 -7.80
CA MET A 69 19.88 9.26 -8.84
C MET A 69 21.05 8.65 -9.60
N ASN A 70 22.14 9.38 -9.85
CA ASN A 70 23.29 8.82 -10.54
C ASN A 70 23.91 7.65 -9.74
N PRO A 71 24.32 7.81 -8.44
CA PRO A 71 24.83 6.68 -7.67
C PRO A 71 23.88 5.49 -7.59
N LEU A 72 22.56 5.75 -7.51
CA LEU A 72 21.55 4.69 -7.48
C LEU A 72 21.56 3.88 -8.77
N ILE A 73 21.55 4.56 -9.92
CA ILE A 73 21.54 3.90 -11.23
C ILE A 73 22.87 3.22 -11.51
N ASP A 74 24.00 3.84 -11.14
CA ASP A 74 25.33 3.26 -11.28
C ASP A 74 25.43 1.94 -10.50
N ILE A 75 24.96 1.92 -9.25
CA ILE A 75 24.93 0.70 -8.43
C ILE A 75 24.05 -0.37 -9.09
N LEU A 76 22.87 -0.02 -9.59
CA LEU A 76 21.96 -0.98 -10.24
C LEU A 76 22.51 -1.52 -11.56
N ASN A 77 23.34 -0.73 -12.24
CA ASN A 77 23.99 -1.11 -13.49
C ASN A 77 25.34 -1.80 -13.31
N LEU A 78 25.84 -1.95 -12.05
CA LEU A 78 27.08 -2.70 -11.80
C LEU A 78 27.02 -4.09 -12.39
N GLU A 79 28.00 -4.43 -13.19
CA GLU A 79 28.21 -5.77 -13.74
C GLU A 79 28.91 -6.66 -12.72
N ILE A 80 28.23 -7.72 -12.25
CA ILE A 80 28.74 -8.62 -11.21
C ILE A 80 29.37 -9.87 -11.84
N PHE A 81 28.70 -10.50 -12.83
CA PHE A 81 29.17 -11.69 -13.52
C PHE A 81 29.10 -11.49 -15.03
N GLY A 82 30.19 -11.11 -15.67
CA GLY A 82 30.23 -10.83 -17.09
C GLY A 82 29.30 -9.67 -17.45
N GLN A 83 28.25 -9.94 -18.23
CA GLN A 83 27.28 -8.91 -18.66
C GLN A 83 26.01 -8.83 -17.79
N ILE A 84 25.99 -9.54 -16.64
CA ILE A 84 24.80 -9.56 -15.76
C ILE A 84 24.85 -8.38 -14.81
N LYS A 85 23.91 -7.46 -14.93
CA LYS A 85 23.75 -6.29 -14.06
C LYS A 85 23.14 -6.68 -12.72
N LEU A 86 23.52 -5.96 -11.66
CA LEU A 86 22.94 -6.11 -10.31
C LEU A 86 21.40 -6.03 -10.34
N LEU A 87 20.86 -5.10 -11.12
CA LEU A 87 19.39 -4.95 -11.29
C LEU A 87 18.73 -6.28 -11.72
N ASN A 88 19.33 -7.02 -12.66
CA ASN A 88 18.75 -8.29 -13.13
C ASN A 88 18.72 -9.34 -12.01
N ILE A 89 19.77 -9.40 -11.19
CA ILE A 89 19.83 -10.30 -10.04
C ILE A 89 18.75 -9.93 -9.02
N LEU A 90 18.60 -8.65 -8.71
CA LEU A 90 17.57 -8.17 -7.77
C LEU A 90 16.16 -8.46 -8.28
N LEU A 91 15.89 -8.30 -9.58
CA LEU A 91 14.59 -8.63 -10.19
C LEU A 91 14.29 -10.15 -10.12
N ILE A 92 15.30 -11.00 -10.30
CA ILE A 92 15.14 -12.45 -10.14
C ILE A 92 14.81 -12.79 -8.68
N ILE A 93 15.56 -12.25 -7.73
CA ILE A 93 15.32 -12.46 -6.28
C ILE A 93 13.91 -11.97 -5.91
N TRP A 94 13.52 -10.79 -6.39
CA TRP A 94 12.18 -10.25 -6.20
C TRP A 94 11.09 -11.17 -6.75
N GLY A 95 11.27 -11.66 -7.98
CA GLY A 95 10.34 -12.60 -8.62
C GLY A 95 10.20 -13.91 -7.85
N ILE A 96 11.32 -14.49 -7.39
CA ILE A 96 11.31 -15.69 -6.55
C ILE A 96 10.55 -15.44 -5.25
N GLY A 97 10.80 -14.30 -4.59
CA GLY A 97 10.09 -13.93 -3.36
C GLY A 97 8.58 -13.81 -3.57
N ILE A 98 8.13 -13.24 -4.70
CA ILE A 98 6.70 -13.18 -5.06
C ILE A 98 6.12 -14.58 -5.24
N ILE A 99 6.80 -15.46 -6.00
CA ILE A 99 6.32 -16.84 -6.24
C ILE A 99 6.17 -17.59 -4.91
N VAL A 100 7.17 -17.52 -4.04
CA VAL A 100 7.13 -18.14 -2.70
C VAL A 100 6.00 -17.51 -1.86
N GLY A 101 5.89 -16.19 -1.84
CA GLY A 101 4.84 -15.47 -1.11
C GLY A 101 3.44 -15.85 -1.59
N LEU A 102 3.21 -15.94 -2.92
CA LEU A 102 1.95 -16.40 -3.50
C LEU A 102 1.66 -17.86 -3.14
N GLY A 103 2.66 -18.75 -3.17
CA GLY A 103 2.50 -20.13 -2.77
C GLY A 103 2.05 -20.25 -1.31
N ILE A 104 2.69 -19.53 -0.39
CA ILE A 104 2.30 -19.45 1.02
C ILE A 104 0.88 -18.89 1.14
N TYR A 105 0.56 -17.81 0.45
CA TYR A 105 -0.76 -17.18 0.50
C TYR A 105 -1.87 -18.13 0.04
N ILE A 106 -1.69 -18.81 -1.10
CA ILE A 106 -2.66 -19.78 -1.62
C ILE A 106 -2.84 -20.96 -0.64
N HIS A 107 -1.74 -21.50 -0.14
CA HIS A 107 -1.80 -22.57 0.87
C HIS A 107 -2.62 -22.13 2.08
N ASN A 108 -2.42 -20.94 2.52
CA ASN A 108 -3.09 -20.33 3.66
C ASN A 108 -4.59 -20.15 3.42
N VAL A 109 -4.97 -19.58 2.27
CA VAL A 109 -6.39 -19.43 1.89
C VAL A 109 -7.08 -20.80 1.83
N LEU A 110 -6.43 -21.80 1.24
CA LEU A 110 -6.97 -23.16 1.18
C LEU A 110 -7.12 -23.79 2.58
N THR A 111 -6.17 -23.56 3.47
CA THR A 111 -6.20 -24.06 4.85
C THR A 111 -7.33 -23.40 5.63
N VAL A 112 -7.48 -22.07 5.53
CA VAL A 112 -8.59 -21.33 6.16
C VAL A 112 -9.94 -21.81 5.63
N ASN A 113 -10.10 -21.98 4.33
CA ASN A 113 -11.35 -22.46 3.72
C ASN A 113 -11.69 -23.89 4.16
N LYS A 114 -10.70 -24.77 4.28
CA LYS A 114 -10.90 -26.13 4.81
C LYS A 114 -11.32 -26.11 6.28
N ALA A 115 -10.69 -25.27 7.10
CA ALA A 115 -11.03 -25.11 8.51
C ALA A 115 -12.42 -24.52 8.67
N GLU A 116 -12.76 -23.46 7.93
CA GLU A 116 -14.09 -22.86 7.91
C GLU A 116 -15.17 -23.90 7.58
N ASN A 117 -15.00 -24.67 6.49
CA ASN A 117 -15.95 -25.71 6.09
C ASN A 117 -16.11 -26.79 7.15
N ARG A 118 -15.04 -27.15 7.86
CA ARG A 118 -15.08 -28.12 8.96
C ARG A 118 -15.84 -27.58 10.18
N ILE A 119 -15.57 -26.32 10.54
CA ILE A 119 -16.29 -25.64 11.62
C ILE A 119 -17.77 -25.57 11.29
N LEU A 120 -18.14 -25.07 10.11
CA LEU A 120 -19.54 -24.91 9.69
C LEU A 120 -20.33 -26.22 9.67
N LYS A 121 -19.68 -27.36 9.34
CA LYS A 121 -20.33 -28.69 9.36
C LYS A 121 -20.62 -29.18 10.77
N ASN A 122 -19.79 -28.82 11.73
CA ASN A 122 -19.84 -29.35 13.10
C ASN A 122 -20.41 -28.35 14.12
N SER A 123 -20.91 -27.19 13.64
CA SER A 123 -21.41 -26.11 14.50
C SER A 123 -22.90 -26.04 14.49
N LYS A 124 -23.48 -25.54 15.58
CA LYS A 124 -24.90 -25.15 15.65
C LYS A 124 -25.09 -23.85 14.88
N ARG A 125 -25.89 -23.89 13.82
CA ARG A 125 -26.30 -22.71 13.04
C ARG A 125 -27.53 -22.06 13.64
N ILE A 126 -27.51 -20.76 13.84
CA ILE A 126 -28.61 -19.94 14.37
C ILE A 126 -28.63 -18.65 13.58
N LYS A 127 -29.80 -18.08 13.35
CA LYS A 127 -29.90 -16.73 12.76
C LYS A 127 -29.61 -15.65 13.80
N MET A 128 -28.98 -14.57 13.36
CA MET A 128 -28.66 -13.44 14.24
C MET A 128 -29.96 -12.82 14.84
N SER A 129 -31.04 -12.77 14.05
CA SER A 129 -32.36 -12.32 14.47
C SER A 129 -32.99 -13.20 15.57
N GLU A 130 -32.69 -14.50 15.60
CA GLU A 130 -33.15 -15.41 16.66
C GLU A 130 -32.41 -15.19 17.99
N LEU A 131 -31.17 -14.71 17.93
CA LEU A 131 -30.36 -14.40 19.11
C LEU A 131 -30.66 -13.01 19.66
N LEU A 132 -31.06 -12.09 18.80
CA LEU A 132 -31.27 -10.67 19.10
C LEU A 132 -32.63 -10.21 18.60
N ASN A 133 -33.61 -10.03 19.50
CA ASN A 133 -35.01 -9.71 19.18
C ASN A 133 -35.21 -8.40 18.39
N ASP A 134 -34.20 -7.50 18.33
CA ASP A 134 -34.28 -6.16 17.74
C ASP A 134 -33.19 -5.88 16.67
N PHE A 135 -32.72 -6.90 15.96
CA PHE A 135 -31.66 -6.67 14.99
C PHE A 135 -32.20 -6.29 13.61
N ALA A 136 -31.92 -5.06 13.18
CA ALA A 136 -32.20 -4.61 11.82
C ALA A 136 -31.29 -5.29 10.79
N SER A 137 -31.83 -5.70 9.63
CA SER A 137 -31.14 -6.32 8.49
C SER A 137 -29.75 -5.69 8.19
N PRO A 138 -28.78 -6.47 7.69
CA PRO A 138 -28.90 -7.84 7.20
C PRO A 138 -28.75 -8.90 8.27
N ASP A 139 -29.57 -9.97 8.16
CA ASP A 139 -29.61 -11.09 9.09
C ASP A 139 -28.55 -12.13 8.74
N TYR A 140 -27.45 -12.14 9.46
CA TYR A 140 -26.32 -13.03 9.22
C TYR A 140 -26.50 -14.39 9.92
N ASP A 141 -25.90 -15.43 9.33
CA ASP A 141 -25.78 -16.74 9.97
C ASP A 141 -24.70 -16.69 11.06
N VAL A 142 -25.04 -17.18 12.24
CA VAL A 142 -24.12 -17.32 13.38
C VAL A 142 -23.89 -18.81 13.64
N TYR A 143 -22.63 -19.20 13.75
CA TYR A 143 -22.22 -20.56 14.04
C TYR A 143 -21.49 -20.62 15.38
N ILE A 144 -21.97 -21.48 16.28
CA ILE A 144 -21.41 -21.66 17.61
C ILE A 144 -20.63 -22.98 17.65
N SER A 145 -19.36 -22.93 18.07
CA SER A 145 -18.47 -24.09 18.12
C SER A 145 -17.38 -23.92 19.16
N ASP A 146 -17.02 -25.02 19.82
CA ASP A 146 -15.89 -25.14 20.73
C ASP A 146 -14.52 -25.01 20.01
N SER A 147 -14.52 -25.24 18.72
CA SER A 147 -13.33 -25.13 17.86
C SER A 147 -12.98 -23.67 17.49
N VAL A 148 -13.83 -22.72 17.80
CA VAL A 148 -13.63 -21.30 17.52
C VAL A 148 -12.91 -20.64 18.71
N PRO A 149 -11.72 -20.02 18.52
CA PRO A 149 -10.95 -19.47 19.62
C PRO A 149 -11.47 -18.12 20.15
N SER A 150 -12.13 -17.34 19.30
CA SER A 150 -12.71 -16.04 19.61
C SER A 150 -13.84 -15.73 18.66
N PRO A 151 -14.78 -14.83 19.01
CA PRO A 151 -15.73 -14.30 18.03
C PRO A 151 -14.97 -13.75 16.81
N MET A 152 -15.45 -14.08 15.60
CA MET A 152 -14.76 -13.67 14.38
C MET A 152 -15.60 -13.83 13.14
N VAL A 153 -15.23 -13.11 12.11
CA VAL A 153 -15.62 -13.36 10.72
C VAL A 153 -14.44 -14.02 10.01
N LEU A 154 -14.65 -15.17 9.39
CA LEU A 154 -13.62 -15.96 8.74
C LEU A 154 -13.98 -16.25 7.28
N GLY A 155 -12.96 -16.28 6.40
CA GLY A 155 -13.13 -16.66 5.00
C GLY A 155 -13.96 -15.69 4.19
N PHE A 156 -14.57 -16.20 3.11
CA PHE A 156 -15.40 -15.39 2.18
C PHE A 156 -16.90 -15.54 2.41
N LYS A 157 -17.29 -16.41 3.33
CA LYS A 157 -18.69 -16.60 3.68
C LYS A 157 -19.13 -15.50 4.63
N LYS A 158 -20.31 -14.94 4.36
CA LYS A 158 -20.90 -13.89 5.19
C LYS A 158 -21.55 -14.48 6.44
N CYS A 159 -20.75 -15.06 7.34
CA CYS A 159 -21.20 -15.65 8.59
C CYS A 159 -20.32 -15.22 9.75
N ILE A 160 -20.86 -15.30 10.94
CA ILE A 160 -20.16 -14.97 12.20
C ILE A 160 -19.90 -16.30 12.94
N LEU A 161 -18.68 -16.46 13.41
CA LEU A 161 -18.28 -17.61 14.21
C LEU A 161 -18.13 -17.17 15.66
N ILE A 162 -18.71 -17.92 16.59
CA ILE A 162 -18.67 -17.63 18.03
C ILE A 162 -18.18 -18.89 18.77
N PRO A 163 -17.28 -18.75 19.77
CA PRO A 163 -16.89 -19.86 20.63
C PRO A 163 -18.06 -20.32 21.49
N ASP A 164 -18.12 -21.63 21.78
CA ASP A 164 -19.12 -22.21 22.66
C ASP A 164 -18.77 -21.99 24.13
N ILE A 165 -18.89 -20.73 24.55
CA ILE A 165 -18.70 -20.26 25.94
C ILE A 165 -19.91 -19.42 26.37
N SER A 166 -20.13 -19.34 27.69
CA SER A 166 -21.25 -18.56 28.22
C SER A 166 -21.01 -17.06 28.13
N PHE A 167 -21.78 -16.38 27.27
CA PHE A 167 -21.90 -14.94 27.21
C PHE A 167 -23.20 -14.48 27.86
N THR A 168 -23.20 -13.30 28.49
CA THR A 168 -24.44 -12.64 28.86
C THR A 168 -25.16 -12.16 27.60
N LYS A 169 -26.45 -11.84 27.70
CA LYS A 169 -27.23 -11.31 26.56
C LYS A 169 -26.62 -10.01 26.01
N GLU A 170 -26.15 -9.14 26.91
CA GLU A 170 -25.50 -7.87 26.53
C GLU A 170 -24.14 -8.09 25.86
N GLU A 171 -23.31 -8.99 26.39
CA GLU A 171 -22.04 -9.33 25.77
C GLU A 171 -22.26 -9.91 24.37
N LEU A 172 -23.23 -10.85 24.24
CA LEU A 172 -23.53 -11.46 22.96
C LEU A 172 -24.06 -10.42 21.94
N PHE A 173 -24.92 -9.50 22.39
CA PHE A 173 -25.42 -8.38 21.58
C PHE A 173 -24.25 -7.52 21.05
N ASN A 174 -23.36 -7.10 21.93
CA ASN A 174 -22.23 -6.25 21.57
C ASN A 174 -21.24 -6.96 20.64
N ILE A 175 -20.95 -8.24 20.89
CA ILE A 175 -20.10 -9.08 20.04
C ILE A 175 -20.70 -9.18 18.64
N LEU A 176 -21.96 -9.60 18.53
CA LEU A 176 -22.62 -9.79 17.23
C LEU A 176 -22.70 -8.48 16.45
N LYS A 177 -22.97 -7.36 17.12
CA LYS A 177 -23.00 -6.05 16.50
C LYS A 177 -21.62 -5.63 15.97
N HIS A 178 -20.55 -5.96 16.70
CA HIS A 178 -19.18 -5.70 16.27
C HIS A 178 -18.81 -6.56 15.04
N GLU A 179 -19.00 -7.88 15.10
CA GLU A 179 -18.70 -8.80 13.99
C GLU A 179 -19.52 -8.47 12.73
N ALA A 180 -20.78 -8.06 12.90
CA ALA A 180 -21.62 -7.62 11.79
C ALA A 180 -21.07 -6.37 11.08
N GLN A 181 -20.34 -5.47 11.78
CA GLN A 181 -19.69 -4.33 11.12
C GLN A 181 -18.56 -4.78 10.19
N HIS A 182 -17.76 -5.80 10.57
CA HIS A 182 -16.73 -6.35 9.69
C HIS A 182 -17.33 -6.91 8.38
N LEU A 183 -18.47 -7.60 8.48
CA LEU A 183 -19.19 -8.11 7.30
C LEU A 183 -19.77 -6.99 6.42
N ARG A 184 -20.36 -5.96 7.04
CA ARG A 184 -20.91 -4.79 6.32
C ARG A 184 -19.84 -4.02 5.56
N GLN A 185 -18.65 -3.89 6.15
CA GLN A 185 -17.57 -3.08 5.61
C GLN A 185 -16.64 -3.87 4.69
N ASN A 186 -16.91 -5.17 4.49
CA ASN A 186 -16.08 -6.08 3.70
C ASN A 186 -14.59 -6.05 4.12
N ASP A 187 -14.31 -6.04 5.43
CA ASP A 187 -12.96 -5.93 5.98
C ASP A 187 -12.02 -7.05 5.53
N ILE A 188 -12.58 -8.22 5.24
CA ILE A 188 -11.83 -9.35 4.66
C ILE A 188 -11.20 -8.95 3.33
N LEU A 189 -11.92 -8.24 2.44
CA LEU A 189 -11.37 -7.80 1.16
C LEU A 189 -10.19 -6.84 1.37
N LEU A 190 -10.30 -5.90 2.30
CA LEU A 190 -9.21 -4.98 2.62
C LEU A 190 -7.97 -5.75 3.14
N LYS A 191 -8.17 -6.74 4.01
CA LYS A 191 -7.10 -7.63 4.49
C LYS A 191 -6.43 -8.41 3.34
N GLN A 192 -7.21 -8.85 2.32
CA GLN A 192 -6.66 -9.53 1.13
C GLN A 192 -5.83 -8.56 0.26
N VAL A 193 -6.34 -7.36 -0.01
CA VAL A 193 -5.61 -6.32 -0.75
C VAL A 193 -4.24 -6.04 -0.11
N ILE A 194 -4.21 -5.87 1.21
CA ILE A 194 -2.95 -5.67 1.94
C ILE A 194 -2.04 -6.89 1.87
N SER A 195 -2.59 -8.10 1.90
CA SER A 195 -1.80 -9.32 1.78
C SER A 195 -1.11 -9.43 0.42
N ILE A 196 -1.79 -9.02 -0.66
CA ILE A 196 -1.19 -8.94 -2.00
C ILE A 196 -0.07 -7.90 -2.02
N LEU A 197 -0.28 -6.71 -1.43
CA LEU A 197 0.78 -5.70 -1.34
C LEU A 197 2.00 -6.19 -0.56
N VAL A 198 1.80 -6.93 0.55
CA VAL A 198 2.90 -7.54 1.31
C VAL A 198 3.67 -8.55 0.45
N ILE A 199 3.00 -9.29 -0.43
CA ILE A 199 3.67 -10.23 -1.35
C ILE A 199 4.49 -9.47 -2.41
N LEU A 200 3.95 -8.39 -2.99
CA LEU A 200 4.65 -7.59 -3.99
C LEU A 200 5.86 -6.86 -3.42
N TYR A 201 5.72 -6.34 -2.19
CA TYR A 201 6.72 -5.51 -1.50
C TYR A 201 7.34 -6.24 -0.29
N TRP A 202 7.48 -7.57 -0.37
CA TRP A 202 7.98 -8.41 0.73
C TRP A 202 9.35 -7.95 1.28
N TRP A 203 10.17 -7.34 0.44
CA TRP A 203 11.50 -6.81 0.76
C TRP A 203 11.47 -5.40 1.35
N PHE A 204 10.32 -4.71 1.37
CA PHE A 204 10.15 -3.34 1.85
C PHE A 204 9.55 -3.33 3.26
N PRO A 205 10.35 -3.18 4.35
CA PRO A 205 9.86 -3.29 5.72
C PRO A 205 8.66 -2.41 6.08
N PRO A 206 8.50 -1.17 5.56
CA PRO A 206 7.35 -0.32 5.87
C PRO A 206 5.99 -0.96 5.53
N ILE A 207 5.93 -1.91 4.59
CA ILE A 207 4.66 -2.57 4.22
C ILE A 207 4.05 -3.38 5.38
N TYR A 208 4.89 -3.95 6.25
CA TYR A 208 4.45 -4.70 7.42
C TYR A 208 3.86 -3.77 8.48
N PHE A 209 4.39 -2.54 8.62
CA PHE A 209 3.80 -1.50 9.46
C PHE A 209 2.45 -1.05 8.89
N LEU A 210 2.34 -0.87 7.57
CA LEU A 210 1.08 -0.57 6.91
C LEU A 210 0.03 -1.64 7.22
N ARG A 211 0.37 -2.93 7.06
CA ARG A 211 -0.50 -4.06 7.38
C ARG A 211 -0.96 -4.01 8.84
N LYS A 212 -0.05 -3.79 9.79
CA LYS A 212 -0.36 -3.67 11.22
C LYS A 212 -1.32 -2.52 11.48
N ASN A 213 -1.05 -1.35 10.91
CA ASN A 213 -1.83 -0.14 11.09
C ASN A 213 -3.24 -0.28 10.50
N ILE A 214 -3.38 -0.93 9.34
CA ILE A 214 -4.69 -1.16 8.71
C ILE A 214 -5.50 -2.16 9.53
N ASN A 215 -4.92 -3.26 10.00
CA ASN A 215 -5.62 -4.20 10.86
C ASN A 215 -6.14 -3.49 12.13
N PHE A 216 -5.31 -2.66 12.73
CA PHE A 216 -5.68 -1.87 13.88
C PHE A 216 -6.81 -0.84 13.57
N TYR A 217 -6.70 -0.15 12.44
CA TYR A 217 -7.72 0.79 11.97
C TYR A 217 -9.09 0.10 11.76
N ILE A 218 -9.10 -1.12 11.23
CA ILE A 218 -10.31 -1.92 11.02
C ILE A 218 -11.07 -2.12 12.35
N GLU A 219 -10.36 -2.48 13.41
CA GLU A 219 -10.95 -2.68 14.75
C GLU A 219 -11.52 -1.38 15.31
N VAL A 220 -10.75 -0.29 15.27
CA VAL A 220 -11.21 1.03 15.76
C VAL A 220 -12.44 1.51 14.98
N ARG A 221 -12.47 1.31 13.66
CA ARG A 221 -13.62 1.67 12.82
C ARG A 221 -14.86 0.85 13.15
N ALA A 222 -14.71 -0.44 13.43
CA ALA A 222 -15.82 -1.28 13.84
C ALA A 222 -16.39 -0.82 15.18
N ASP A 223 -15.54 -0.52 16.16
CA ASP A 223 -15.94 0.03 17.46
C ASP A 223 -16.66 1.37 17.34
N GLU A 224 -16.13 2.27 16.50
CA GLU A 224 -16.76 3.57 16.24
C GLU A 224 -18.18 3.40 15.69
N LYS A 225 -18.37 2.50 14.73
CA LYS A 225 -19.69 2.22 14.14
C LYS A 225 -20.67 1.57 15.11
N VAL A 226 -20.17 0.73 16.02
CA VAL A 226 -21.01 0.13 17.07
C VAL A 226 -21.47 1.20 18.05
N THR A 227 -20.58 2.15 18.41
CA THR A 227 -20.82 3.14 19.46
C THR A 227 -21.31 4.49 18.98
N ASP A 228 -21.42 4.72 17.66
CA ASP A 228 -21.78 6.02 17.06
C ASP A 228 -23.13 6.55 17.55
N GLN A 229 -24.09 5.67 17.82
CA GLN A 229 -25.43 6.00 18.30
C GLN A 229 -25.62 5.79 19.81
N LEU A 230 -24.59 5.32 20.52
CA LEU A 230 -24.65 5.05 21.94
C LEU A 230 -24.35 6.33 22.75
N ASP A 231 -24.99 6.47 23.88
CA ASP A 231 -24.66 7.46 24.90
C ASP A 231 -23.35 7.12 25.64
N SER A 232 -22.93 7.96 26.54
CA SER A 232 -21.67 7.76 27.27
C SER A 232 -21.68 6.54 28.19
N SER A 233 -22.81 6.24 28.81
CA SER A 233 -22.99 5.08 29.68
C SER A 233 -22.88 3.79 28.89
N SER A 234 -23.68 3.65 27.84
CA SER A 234 -23.70 2.48 26.99
C SER A 234 -22.35 2.24 26.24
N THR A 235 -21.56 3.30 26.00
CA THR A 235 -20.20 3.16 25.47
C THR A 235 -19.23 2.57 26.49
N LEU A 236 -19.38 2.92 27.80
CA LEU A 236 -18.62 2.30 28.87
C LEU A 236 -18.97 0.82 29.03
N ASP A 237 -20.28 0.49 28.95
CA ASP A 237 -20.74 -0.91 28.98
C ASP A 237 -20.18 -1.72 27.83
N TYR A 238 -20.10 -1.12 26.62
CA TYR A 238 -19.44 -1.73 25.47
C TYR A 238 -17.95 -1.95 25.71
N ALA A 239 -17.22 -0.96 26.24
CA ALA A 239 -15.80 -1.10 26.58
C ALA A 239 -15.58 -2.18 27.67
N GLN A 240 -16.46 -2.27 28.65
CA GLN A 240 -16.44 -3.33 29.68
C GLN A 240 -16.70 -4.70 29.05
N THR A 241 -17.58 -4.80 28.05
CA THR A 241 -17.82 -6.02 27.29
C THR A 241 -16.54 -6.53 26.64
N LEU A 242 -15.77 -5.65 25.95
CA LEU A 242 -14.50 -6.03 25.33
C LEU A 242 -13.52 -6.63 26.33
N LEU A 243 -13.41 -6.03 27.53
CA LEU A 243 -12.56 -6.56 28.61
C LEU A 243 -13.03 -7.92 29.12
N ASN A 244 -14.34 -8.07 29.36
CA ASN A 244 -14.91 -9.31 29.87
C ASN A 244 -14.74 -10.46 28.87
N VAL A 245 -15.00 -10.20 27.59
CA VAL A 245 -14.81 -11.16 26.50
C VAL A 245 -13.35 -11.61 26.46
N GLN A 246 -12.39 -10.68 26.47
CA GLN A 246 -10.97 -11.00 26.45
C GLN A 246 -10.56 -11.88 27.67
N LYS A 247 -11.06 -11.58 28.88
CA LYS A 247 -10.81 -12.39 30.07
C LYS A 247 -11.36 -13.81 29.92
N LYS A 248 -12.59 -13.97 29.40
CA LYS A 248 -13.21 -15.26 29.15
C LYS A 248 -12.39 -16.08 28.14
N LEU A 249 -11.94 -15.46 27.05
CA LEU A 249 -11.15 -16.10 25.99
C LEU A 249 -9.77 -16.54 26.47
N GLN A 250 -9.11 -15.78 27.33
CA GLN A 250 -7.81 -16.15 27.90
C GLN A 250 -7.87 -17.44 28.72
N ASN A 251 -9.01 -17.71 29.33
CA ASN A 251 -9.24 -18.92 30.13
C ASN A 251 -9.61 -20.14 29.28
N THR A 252 -9.91 -19.95 27.99
CA THR A 252 -10.35 -20.99 27.08
C THR A 252 -9.19 -21.46 26.22
N LYS A 253 -8.64 -22.65 26.48
CA LYS A 253 -7.63 -23.26 25.59
C LYS A 253 -8.33 -23.85 24.37
N SER A 254 -8.35 -23.15 23.25
CA SER A 254 -8.88 -23.72 22.02
C SER A 254 -7.88 -24.64 21.33
N VAL A 255 -8.32 -25.81 20.91
CA VAL A 255 -7.51 -26.83 20.21
C VAL A 255 -7.00 -26.31 18.84
N PHE A 256 -7.65 -25.30 18.28
CA PHE A 256 -7.37 -24.72 16.95
C PHE A 256 -6.41 -23.52 16.96
N SER A 257 -5.98 -23.05 18.12
CA SER A 257 -5.13 -21.86 18.25
C SER A 257 -3.81 -21.94 17.44
N ASN A 258 -3.26 -23.12 17.27
CA ASN A 258 -1.95 -23.31 16.63
C ASN A 258 -2.01 -23.33 15.10
N SER A 259 -3.11 -23.76 14.48
CA SER A 259 -3.21 -23.89 13.02
C SER A 259 -3.78 -22.64 12.33
N LEU A 260 -4.58 -21.86 13.02
CA LEU A 260 -5.20 -20.65 12.50
C LEU A 260 -4.54 -19.35 13.02
N SER A 261 -3.66 -19.47 14.05
CA SER A 261 -3.00 -18.36 14.73
C SER A 261 -2.31 -17.33 13.81
N PRO A 262 -1.66 -17.70 12.69
CA PRO A 262 -1.06 -16.73 11.79
C PRO A 262 -2.10 -15.88 11.02
N TYR A 263 -3.34 -16.35 10.92
CA TYR A 263 -4.45 -15.71 10.18
C TYR A 263 -5.41 -14.99 11.11
N LEU A 264 -5.55 -15.53 12.29
CA LEU A 264 -6.22 -14.93 13.41
C LEU A 264 -5.13 -14.16 14.16
N ILE A 265 -4.91 -12.90 13.77
CA ILE A 265 -4.17 -11.99 14.63
C ILE A 265 -5.07 -11.82 15.85
N GLY A 266 -4.87 -12.70 16.83
CA GLY A 266 -5.49 -12.56 18.14
C GLY A 266 -5.18 -11.15 18.62
N GLU A 267 -6.19 -10.45 19.10
CA GLU A 267 -6.07 -9.10 19.59
C GLU A 267 -4.92 -9.03 20.58
N SER A 268 -3.83 -8.36 20.22
CA SER A 268 -2.74 -8.17 21.17
C SER A 268 -3.24 -7.26 22.29
N ASN A 269 -2.80 -7.48 23.52
CA ASN A 269 -3.19 -6.63 24.66
C ASN A 269 -2.96 -5.14 24.40
N SER A 270 -2.01 -4.81 23.55
CA SER A 270 -1.75 -3.42 23.11
C SER A 270 -2.87 -2.86 22.24
N ILE A 271 -3.48 -3.67 21.36
CA ILE A 271 -4.61 -3.25 20.52
C ILE A 271 -5.84 -3.03 21.36
N LEU A 272 -6.14 -3.96 22.28
CA LEU A 272 -7.28 -3.84 23.18
C LEU A 272 -7.17 -2.60 24.08
N SER A 273 -6.01 -2.38 24.70
CA SER A 273 -5.77 -1.18 25.53
C SER A 273 -6.02 0.11 24.74
N TYR A 274 -5.61 0.14 23.51
CA TYR A 274 -5.83 1.29 22.65
C TYR A 274 -7.32 1.47 22.29
N ARG A 275 -8.03 0.39 21.88
CA ARG A 275 -9.47 0.42 21.60
C ARG A 275 -10.24 1.00 22.79
N ILE A 276 -9.91 0.54 24.00
CA ILE A 276 -10.53 1.02 25.24
C ILE A 276 -10.23 2.50 25.46
N ASN A 277 -8.97 2.93 25.35
CA ASN A 277 -8.61 4.35 25.48
C ASN A 277 -9.32 5.20 24.43
N TYR A 278 -9.43 4.68 23.19
CA TYR A 278 -10.16 5.33 22.11
C TYR A 278 -11.64 5.53 22.48
N LEU A 279 -12.32 4.51 22.99
CA LEU A 279 -13.72 4.55 23.39
C LEU A 279 -13.96 5.48 24.58
N LEU A 280 -13.05 5.48 25.57
CA LEU A 280 -13.17 6.32 26.77
C LEU A 280 -12.97 7.81 26.47
N ASN A 281 -12.08 8.12 25.54
CA ASN A 281 -11.73 9.51 25.24
C ASN A 281 -12.71 10.23 24.28
N LYS A 282 -13.95 9.82 24.16
CA LYS A 282 -15.10 10.27 23.30
C LYS A 282 -15.06 11.67 22.63
N GLN A 283 -13.91 12.34 22.54
CA GLN A 283 -13.78 13.68 21.93
C GLN A 283 -13.77 13.68 20.39
N PHE A 284 -14.08 12.53 19.78
CA PHE A 284 -13.90 12.23 18.34
C PHE A 284 -15.00 12.71 17.41
N LYS A 285 -16.05 13.35 17.91
CA LYS A 285 -17.18 13.81 17.08
C LYS A 285 -16.92 15.07 16.26
N LYS A 286 -15.69 15.55 16.12
CA LYS A 286 -15.39 16.69 15.26
C LYS A 286 -15.39 16.25 13.81
N LYS A 287 -16.16 16.95 12.96
CA LYS A 287 -16.11 16.76 11.50
C LYS A 287 -14.69 17.07 11.01
N THR A 288 -14.13 16.18 10.20
CA THR A 288 -12.82 16.41 9.57
C THR A 288 -12.88 17.70 8.73
N ASN A 289 -11.82 18.50 8.79
CA ASN A 289 -11.73 19.72 7.99
C ASN A 289 -11.75 19.34 6.50
N LYS A 290 -12.71 19.90 5.75
CA LYS A 290 -12.86 19.65 4.30
C LYS A 290 -11.61 20.01 3.51
N LEU A 291 -10.88 21.04 3.96
CA LEU A 291 -9.63 21.46 3.34
C LEU A 291 -8.54 20.38 3.49
N LEU A 292 -8.41 19.78 4.67
CA LEU A 292 -7.47 18.67 4.91
C LEU A 292 -7.82 17.44 4.07
N LEU A 293 -9.11 17.10 3.95
CA LEU A 293 -9.59 16.04 3.07
C LEU A 293 -9.22 16.31 1.60
N GLY A 294 -9.48 17.55 1.12
CA GLY A 294 -9.11 17.96 -0.23
C GLY A 294 -7.61 17.88 -0.47
N LEU A 295 -6.80 18.29 0.50
CA LEU A 295 -5.34 18.26 0.42
C LEU A 295 -4.82 16.81 0.35
N LEU A 296 -5.42 15.89 1.10
CA LEU A 296 -5.08 14.46 1.02
C LEU A 296 -5.48 13.83 -0.32
N PHE A 297 -6.63 14.21 -0.90
CA PHE A 297 -7.01 13.75 -2.24
C PHE A 297 -6.07 14.24 -3.35
N ILE A 298 -5.53 15.44 -3.21
CA ILE A 298 -4.59 16.04 -4.17
C ILE A 298 -3.19 15.43 -4.02
N LEU A 299 -2.83 14.93 -2.83
CA LEU A 299 -1.49 14.43 -2.52
C LEU A 299 -1.01 13.32 -3.49
N PRO A 300 -1.80 12.27 -3.85
CA PRO A 300 -1.35 11.27 -4.82
C PRO A 300 -1.10 11.85 -6.20
N ILE A 301 -1.89 12.83 -6.61
CA ILE A 301 -1.74 13.51 -7.91
C ILE A 301 -0.45 14.33 -7.89
N LEU A 302 -0.21 15.11 -6.83
CA LEU A 302 1.00 15.90 -6.67
C LEU A 302 2.26 15.04 -6.65
N THR A 303 2.22 13.92 -5.93
CA THR A 303 3.37 13.02 -5.83
C THR A 303 3.64 12.23 -7.12
N ASN A 304 2.67 12.15 -8.04
CA ASN A 304 2.84 11.61 -9.39
C ASN A 304 3.21 12.69 -10.42
N SER A 305 3.16 13.97 -10.05
CA SER A 305 3.47 15.07 -10.97
C SER A 305 4.95 15.33 -11.10
N ILE A 306 5.79 14.74 -10.26
CA ILE A 306 7.24 14.97 -10.22
C ILE A 306 7.94 13.61 -10.10
N ILE A 307 8.96 13.41 -10.94
CA ILE A 307 9.92 12.30 -10.82
C ILE A 307 11.34 12.85 -10.73
N PHE A 308 12.21 12.08 -10.12
CA PHE A 308 13.64 12.39 -10.07
C PHE A 308 14.38 11.49 -11.04
N GLU A 309 15.13 12.06 -11.95
CA GLU A 309 15.95 11.33 -12.90
C GLU A 309 17.44 11.61 -12.69
N SER A 310 18.24 10.66 -13.17
CA SER A 310 19.68 10.82 -13.27
C SER A 310 20.00 11.78 -14.40
N TYR A 311 21.08 12.48 -14.24
CA TYR A 311 21.70 13.22 -15.34
C TYR A 311 22.93 12.38 -15.78
N PHE A 312 22.81 11.74 -16.90
CA PHE A 312 23.96 11.30 -17.66
C PHE A 312 24.23 12.42 -18.66
N SER A 313 25.28 13.21 -18.42
CA SER A 313 25.86 13.94 -19.52
C SER A 313 26.28 12.89 -20.56
N ASP A 314 25.93 13.08 -21.79
CA ASP A 314 26.39 12.25 -22.93
C ASP A 314 27.92 12.36 -23.12
N THR A 315 28.67 12.27 -22.04
CA THR A 315 30.14 12.25 -22.00
C THR A 315 30.71 10.84 -22.13
N VAL A 316 29.88 9.83 -22.42
CA VAL A 316 30.39 8.70 -23.16
C VAL A 316 30.37 9.11 -24.63
N ILE A 317 31.29 10.01 -24.97
CA ILE A 317 31.85 10.08 -26.30
C ILE A 317 32.34 8.64 -26.53
N THR A 318 31.54 7.84 -27.23
CA THR A 318 32.08 6.66 -27.92
C THR A 318 33.26 7.18 -28.71
N GLU A 319 34.46 6.60 -28.51
CA GLU A 319 35.63 6.92 -29.31
C GLU A 319 35.16 7.04 -30.77
N GLY A 320 35.17 8.25 -31.33
CA GLY A 320 34.67 8.54 -32.66
C GLY A 320 33.41 9.39 -32.80
N THR A 321 32.75 9.80 -31.71
CA THR A 321 31.65 10.81 -31.76
C THR A 321 32.17 12.16 -31.23
N LEU A 322 32.03 13.17 -32.06
CA LEU A 322 32.35 14.55 -31.72
C LEU A 322 31.15 15.22 -31.01
N SER A 323 31.40 15.99 -29.99
CA SER A 323 30.36 16.83 -29.36
C SER A 323 29.90 17.92 -30.33
N GLU A 324 28.70 18.49 -30.10
CA GLU A 324 28.18 19.57 -30.93
C GLU A 324 29.12 20.78 -30.93
N GLU A 325 29.78 21.09 -29.81
CA GLU A 325 30.78 22.16 -29.69
C GLU A 325 32.07 21.84 -30.48
N GLU A 326 32.56 20.61 -30.41
CA GLU A 326 33.71 20.15 -31.21
C GLU A 326 33.40 20.10 -32.70
N LEU A 327 32.16 19.71 -33.07
CA LEU A 327 31.70 19.76 -34.46
C LEU A 327 31.68 21.16 -35.03
N ILE A 328 31.33 22.15 -34.20
CA ILE A 328 31.34 23.58 -34.60
C ILE A 328 32.76 24.10 -34.77
N ASP A 329 33.70 23.69 -33.89
CA ASP A 329 35.08 24.19 -33.90
C ASP A 329 35.93 23.58 -35.02
N ILE A 330 35.73 22.28 -35.37
CA ILE A 330 36.57 21.59 -36.33
C ILE A 330 35.89 21.32 -37.69
N GLY A 331 34.55 21.47 -37.72
CA GLY A 331 33.72 21.23 -38.92
C GLY A 331 33.45 22.51 -39.67
N TYR A 332 33.29 22.39 -40.99
CA TYR A 332 32.83 23.48 -41.87
C TYR A 332 31.95 22.94 -42.97
N LEU A 333 31.07 23.79 -43.52
CA LEU A 333 30.19 23.49 -44.63
C LEU A 333 30.76 24.09 -45.93
N ILE A 334 30.80 23.31 -46.99
CA ILE A 334 31.09 23.80 -48.34
C ILE A 334 29.76 23.84 -49.12
N GLN A 335 29.37 25.03 -49.54
CA GLN A 335 28.27 25.19 -50.49
C GLN A 335 28.81 25.07 -51.91
N GLN A 336 28.39 24.01 -52.61
CA GLN A 336 28.78 23.75 -53.98
C GLN A 336 27.99 24.59 -54.97
N ASN A 337 28.51 24.76 -56.18
CA ASN A 337 27.89 25.58 -57.24
C ASN A 337 26.50 25.05 -57.69
N ASP A 338 26.18 23.81 -57.41
CA ASP A 338 24.89 23.16 -57.70
C ASP A 338 23.85 23.39 -56.57
N GLY A 339 24.23 24.07 -55.49
CA GLY A 339 23.37 24.34 -54.32
C GLY A 339 23.35 23.25 -53.29
N THR A 340 24.13 22.19 -53.45
CA THR A 340 24.28 21.13 -52.39
C THR A 340 25.31 21.55 -51.36
N TYR A 341 25.21 20.96 -50.16
CA TYR A 341 26.12 21.22 -49.05
C TYR A 341 26.92 19.96 -48.67
N LEU A 342 28.21 20.17 -48.49
CA LEU A 342 29.12 19.13 -47.95
C LEU A 342 29.58 19.55 -46.57
N PHE A 343 29.37 18.70 -45.61
CA PHE A 343 29.93 18.87 -44.26
C PHE A 343 31.33 18.23 -44.22
N CYS A 344 32.33 19.01 -43.83
CA CYS A 344 33.72 18.62 -43.85
C CYS A 344 34.28 18.55 -42.42
N ILE A 345 34.88 17.43 -42.05
CA ILE A 345 35.62 17.26 -40.80
C ILE A 345 37.00 16.69 -41.16
N GLY A 346 38.06 17.45 -40.90
CA GLY A 346 39.39 17.04 -41.32
C GLY A 346 39.46 16.79 -42.82
N ASN A 347 39.77 15.54 -43.23
CA ASN A 347 39.86 15.13 -44.65
C ASN A 347 38.59 14.46 -45.17
N GLU A 348 37.58 14.26 -44.36
CA GLU A 348 36.35 13.58 -44.75
C GLU A 348 35.25 14.57 -45.16
N LYS A 349 34.47 14.22 -46.18
CA LYS A 349 33.39 15.03 -46.74
C LYS A 349 32.09 14.25 -46.78
N TYR A 350 31.05 14.77 -46.13
CA TYR A 350 29.72 14.13 -46.03
C TYR A 350 28.66 14.98 -46.70
N PRO A 351 27.89 14.45 -47.67
CA PRO A 351 26.81 15.19 -48.30
C PRO A 351 25.64 15.41 -47.33
N ILE A 352 25.17 16.62 -47.21
CA ILE A 352 24.05 16.99 -46.33
C ILE A 352 22.89 17.51 -47.18
N GLN A 353 21.68 16.98 -46.91
CA GLN A 353 20.46 17.39 -47.61
C GLN A 353 19.86 18.67 -47.03
N ASP A 354 19.92 18.87 -45.72
CA ASP A 354 19.43 20.05 -45.05
C ASP A 354 20.50 20.60 -44.06
N PRO A 355 21.18 21.70 -44.39
CA PRO A 355 22.20 22.33 -43.57
C PRO A 355 21.64 23.30 -42.48
N THR A 356 20.32 23.50 -42.43
CA THR A 356 19.68 24.62 -41.71
C THR A 356 20.02 24.60 -40.21
N ASP A 357 20.07 23.47 -39.61
CA ASP A 357 20.34 23.35 -38.16
C ASP A 357 21.84 23.56 -37.86
N LEU A 358 22.72 23.04 -38.72
CA LEU A 358 24.17 23.24 -38.59
C LEU A 358 24.57 24.71 -38.78
N ILE A 359 23.90 25.41 -39.72
CA ILE A 359 24.11 26.86 -39.93
C ILE A 359 23.61 27.66 -38.71
N LYS A 360 22.49 27.28 -38.11
CA LYS A 360 21.98 27.92 -36.87
C LYS A 360 22.90 27.69 -35.67
N SER A 361 23.54 26.53 -35.59
CA SER A 361 24.51 26.21 -34.52
C SER A 361 25.83 26.99 -34.68
N GLY A 362 26.05 27.72 -35.75
CA GLY A 362 27.20 28.60 -35.94
C GLY A 362 28.38 27.98 -36.70
N ILE A 363 28.18 26.90 -37.44
CA ILE A 363 29.22 26.29 -38.28
C ILE A 363 29.58 27.20 -39.45
N HIS A 364 30.88 27.30 -39.73
CA HIS A 364 31.41 28.11 -40.82
C HIS A 364 30.99 27.58 -42.19
N VAL A 365 30.42 28.43 -43.02
CA VAL A 365 30.04 28.10 -44.42
C VAL A 365 31.03 28.73 -45.40
N ILE A 366 31.69 27.87 -46.21
CA ILE A 366 32.61 28.27 -47.28
C ILE A 366 31.84 28.11 -48.61
N LYS A 367 31.87 29.12 -49.46
CA LYS A 367 31.31 29.05 -50.82
C LYS A 367 32.42 28.70 -51.79
N GLU A 368 32.19 27.69 -52.58
CA GLU A 368 33.10 27.26 -53.66
C GLU A 368 32.99 28.17 -54.87
#